data_c49f43de52bdcc0ff64762375dcf2f78
#
_entry.id   c49f43de52bdcc0ff64762375dcf2f78
#
_cell.length_a   1.000
_cell.length_b   1.000
_cell.length_c   1.000
_cell.angle_alpha   90.00
_cell.angle_beta   90.00
_cell.angle_gamma   90.00
#
_symmetry.space_group_name_H-M   'P 1'
#
loop_
_entity.id
_entity.type
_entity.pdbx_description
1 polymer ?
#
loop_
_entity_poly.entity_id
_entity_poly.type
_entity_poly.pdbx_seq_one_letter_code
_entity_poly.pdbx_strand_id
1 'polypeptide(L)'
;MNPKNLKKEVNRCGYNFSLKKTLQYLLMIFLGIILFSVLLKVKWQYILAIIAMVTVLYPSVILMIFRNMYEEKKFEDVTAYMEQILYSFKRRGKILIALEDARTLFFDEEKEKQGDLHEAIGRAIEHIQTGVAKGNIYQEAFAIIEEEYGCKRLYKVHDYLIQVETSGGECNEAIDILLTDRKLWMERTYALLREKKNIKTKITIGIGFSFLIIYLAVLMIPADFGITDLFISQIVTTGVIMCNILIWFLG
;
A
#
# COMPACT_ATOMS: atom_id res chain seq x y z
N MET A 1 14.37 4.17 -14.53
CA MET A 1 13.32 3.14 -14.76
C MET A 1 12.45 3.56 -15.93
N ASN A 2 12.13 2.64 -16.86
CA ASN A 2 11.37 2.98 -18.07
C ASN A 2 9.88 3.18 -17.69
N PRO A 3 9.20 4.27 -18.15
CA PRO A 3 7.79 4.55 -17.82
C PRO A 3 6.82 3.43 -18.23
N LYS A 4 7.17 2.62 -19.22
CA LYS A 4 6.38 1.43 -19.62
C LYS A 4 6.41 0.33 -18.55
N ASN A 5 7.56 0.14 -17.86
CA ASN A 5 7.68 -0.84 -16.79
C ASN A 5 6.94 -0.37 -15.53
N LEU A 6 6.99 0.94 -15.23
CA LEU A 6 6.23 1.54 -14.14
C LEU A 6 4.73 1.31 -14.32
N LYS A 7 4.21 1.59 -15.53
CA LYS A 7 2.79 1.35 -15.86
C LYS A 7 2.40 -0.13 -15.67
N LYS A 8 3.27 -1.06 -16.10
CA LYS A 8 3.01 -2.50 -16.00
C LYS A 8 2.95 -2.96 -14.53
N GLU A 9 3.84 -2.47 -13.69
CA GLU A 9 3.87 -2.83 -12.26
C GLU A 9 2.71 -2.21 -11.47
N VAL A 10 2.37 -0.93 -11.73
CA VAL A 10 1.21 -0.30 -11.10
C VAL A 10 -0.10 -0.95 -11.54
N ASN A 11 -0.22 -1.34 -12.79
CA ASN A 11 -1.40 -2.06 -13.28
C ASN A 11 -1.52 -3.46 -12.66
N ARG A 12 -0.39 -4.15 -12.34
CA ARG A 12 -0.40 -5.40 -11.57
C ARG A 12 -0.95 -5.23 -10.16
N CYS A 13 -0.80 -4.03 -9.58
CA CYS A 13 -1.41 -3.69 -8.30
C CYS A 13 -2.90 -3.30 -8.41
N GLY A 14 -3.56 -3.53 -9.55
CA GLY A 14 -4.98 -3.24 -9.73
C GLY A 14 -5.33 -1.76 -9.90
N TYR A 15 -4.34 -0.86 -10.03
CA TYR A 15 -4.55 0.57 -10.19
C TYR A 15 -4.38 1.02 -11.64
N ASN A 16 -5.31 1.83 -12.14
CA ASN A 16 -5.21 2.45 -13.47
C ASN A 16 -4.15 3.57 -13.45
N PHE A 17 -2.96 3.26 -13.92
CA PHE A 17 -1.88 4.24 -14.04
C PHE A 17 -2.13 5.20 -15.20
N SER A 18 -2.33 6.48 -14.89
CA SER A 18 -2.45 7.55 -15.88
C SER A 18 -1.15 8.36 -15.94
N LEU A 19 -0.38 8.18 -17.01
CA LEU A 19 0.84 8.96 -17.28
C LEU A 19 0.59 10.47 -17.22
N LYS A 20 -0.57 10.93 -17.72
CA LYS A 20 -0.95 12.35 -17.72
C LYS A 20 -1.07 12.91 -16.30
N LYS A 21 -1.76 12.20 -15.41
CA LYS A 21 -1.90 12.62 -13.99
C LYS A 21 -0.55 12.59 -13.28
N THR A 22 0.26 11.56 -13.51
CA THR A 22 1.59 11.43 -12.92
C THR A 22 2.54 12.56 -13.33
N LEU A 23 2.52 12.91 -14.64
CA LEU A 23 3.29 14.03 -15.16
C LEU A 23 2.82 15.37 -14.59
N GLN A 24 1.51 15.55 -14.43
CA GLN A 24 0.94 16.75 -13.81
C GLN A 24 1.39 16.92 -12.35
N TYR A 25 1.38 15.84 -11.56
CA TYR A 25 1.89 15.90 -10.18
C TYR A 25 3.39 16.21 -10.13
N LEU A 26 4.18 15.59 -11.01
CA LEU A 26 5.62 15.88 -11.10
C LEU A 26 5.87 17.35 -11.44
N LEU A 27 5.11 17.93 -12.37
CA LEU A 27 5.21 19.32 -12.76
C LEU A 27 4.85 20.26 -11.62
N MET A 28 3.81 19.94 -10.83
CA MET A 28 3.46 20.71 -9.62
C MET A 28 4.59 20.67 -8.57
N ILE A 29 5.22 19.50 -8.38
CA ILE A 29 6.38 19.36 -7.47
C ILE A 29 7.55 20.25 -7.95
N PHE A 30 7.87 20.23 -9.24
CA PHE A 30 8.94 21.06 -9.80
C PHE A 30 8.64 22.55 -9.63
N LEU A 31 7.42 22.97 -9.90
CA LEU A 31 7.01 24.35 -9.70
C LEU A 31 7.19 24.80 -8.23
N GLY A 32 6.79 23.94 -7.29
CA GLY A 32 7.00 24.18 -5.86
C GLY A 32 8.47 24.30 -5.48
N ILE A 33 9.33 23.40 -6.00
CA ILE A 33 10.78 23.41 -5.75
C ILE A 33 11.41 24.68 -6.32
N ILE A 34 11.06 25.08 -7.55
CA ILE A 34 11.58 26.29 -8.18
C ILE A 34 11.18 27.52 -7.39
N LEU A 35 9.89 27.67 -7.07
CA LEU A 35 9.38 28.80 -6.32
C LEU A 35 10.05 28.93 -4.96
N PHE A 36 10.20 27.84 -4.24
CA PHE A 36 10.85 27.82 -2.93
C PHE A 36 12.36 28.10 -3.03
N SER A 37 13.04 27.55 -4.03
CA SER A 37 14.47 27.78 -4.25
C SER A 37 14.76 29.26 -4.62
N VAL A 38 13.86 29.89 -5.37
CA VAL A 38 13.95 31.33 -5.68
C VAL A 38 13.79 32.18 -4.41
N LEU A 39 12.84 31.82 -3.53
CA LEU A 39 12.66 32.49 -2.23
C LEU A 39 13.92 32.40 -1.36
N LEU A 40 14.64 31.30 -1.43
CA LEU A 40 15.90 31.08 -0.71
C LEU A 40 17.14 31.65 -1.43
N LYS A 41 16.96 32.35 -2.54
CA LYS A 41 18.04 32.90 -3.37
C LYS A 41 19.06 31.85 -3.82
N VAL A 42 18.62 30.61 -4.06
CA VAL A 42 19.47 29.51 -4.55
C VAL A 42 19.80 29.75 -6.03
N LYS A 43 21.09 29.63 -6.41
CA LYS A 43 21.51 29.78 -7.80
C LYS A 43 20.97 28.68 -8.68
N TRP A 44 20.63 28.98 -9.92
CA TRP A 44 19.96 28.09 -10.87
C TRP A 44 20.68 26.75 -11.09
N GLN A 45 22.01 26.70 -11.00
CA GLN A 45 22.79 25.46 -11.13
C GLN A 45 22.41 24.41 -10.05
N TYR A 46 22.20 24.86 -8.81
CA TYR A 46 21.81 24.01 -7.70
C TYR A 46 20.33 23.60 -7.79
N ILE A 47 19.48 24.47 -8.35
CA ILE A 47 18.07 24.14 -8.61
C ILE A 47 17.99 22.97 -9.60
N LEU A 48 18.80 22.99 -10.66
CA LEU A 48 18.87 21.88 -11.61
C LEU A 48 19.31 20.57 -10.96
N ALA A 49 20.27 20.62 -10.02
CA ALA A 49 20.70 19.43 -9.27
C ALA A 49 19.57 18.85 -8.42
N ILE A 50 18.78 19.69 -7.74
CA ILE A 50 17.61 19.26 -6.95
C ILE A 50 16.56 18.62 -7.87
N ILE A 51 16.24 19.25 -9.00
CA ILE A 51 15.28 18.72 -9.99
C ILE A 51 15.74 17.36 -10.53
N ALA A 52 17.03 17.23 -10.87
CA ALA A 52 17.59 15.97 -11.35
C ALA A 52 17.46 14.86 -10.31
N MET A 53 17.77 15.14 -9.04
CA MET A 53 17.60 14.20 -7.92
C MET A 53 16.14 13.76 -7.78
N VAL A 54 15.19 14.69 -7.77
CA VAL A 54 13.75 14.38 -7.65
C VAL A 54 13.29 13.53 -8.84
N THR A 55 13.72 13.85 -10.06
CA THR A 55 13.36 13.09 -11.27
C THR A 55 13.81 11.63 -11.18
N VAL A 56 14.97 11.36 -10.61
CA VAL A 56 15.51 10.01 -10.44
C VAL A 56 14.74 9.24 -9.35
N LEU A 57 14.39 9.90 -8.24
CA LEU A 57 13.71 9.27 -7.10
C LEU A 57 12.20 9.06 -7.33
N TYR A 58 11.58 9.93 -8.10
CA TYR A 58 10.12 9.95 -8.31
C TYR A 58 9.50 8.61 -8.73
N PRO A 59 10.04 7.85 -9.71
CA PRO A 59 9.48 6.55 -10.08
C PRO A 59 9.49 5.54 -8.95
N SER A 60 10.55 5.52 -8.13
CA SER A 60 10.66 4.59 -7.00
C SER A 60 9.64 4.89 -5.92
N VAL A 61 9.40 6.18 -5.64
CA VAL A 61 8.41 6.62 -4.65
C VAL A 61 6.98 6.29 -5.09
N ILE A 62 6.66 6.50 -6.37
CA ILE A 62 5.35 6.13 -6.92
C ILE A 62 5.10 4.63 -6.74
N LEU A 63 6.08 3.80 -7.11
CA LEU A 63 5.95 2.35 -6.94
C LEU A 63 5.74 1.97 -5.47
N MET A 64 6.48 2.58 -4.55
CA MET A 64 6.32 2.33 -3.13
C MET A 64 4.92 2.70 -2.63
N ILE A 65 4.38 3.85 -3.06
CA ILE A 65 3.02 4.28 -2.70
C ILE A 65 1.98 3.28 -3.20
N PHE A 66 2.02 2.92 -4.49
CA PHE A 66 1.05 1.98 -5.05
C PHE A 66 1.17 0.59 -4.45
N ARG A 67 2.39 0.13 -4.16
CA ARG A 67 2.61 -1.15 -3.48
C ARG A 67 2.03 -1.14 -2.06
N ASN A 68 2.25 -0.09 -1.29
CA ASN A 68 1.66 0.04 0.05
C ASN A 68 0.12 0.05 0.00
N MET A 69 -0.48 0.78 -0.96
CA MET A 69 -1.93 0.78 -1.16
C MET A 69 -2.47 -0.60 -1.55
N TYR A 70 -1.74 -1.33 -2.40
CA TYR A 70 -2.12 -2.69 -2.78
C TYR A 70 -2.05 -3.67 -1.60
N GLU A 71 -0.97 -3.62 -0.82
CA GLU A 71 -0.81 -4.47 0.37
C GLU A 71 -1.89 -4.16 1.44
N GLU A 72 -2.24 -2.88 1.61
CA GLU A 72 -3.32 -2.47 2.52
C GLU A 72 -4.68 -3.03 2.05
N LYS A 73 -5.01 -2.85 0.77
CA LYS A 73 -6.23 -3.42 0.19
C LYS A 73 -6.26 -4.93 0.28
N LYS A 74 -5.15 -5.60 -0.07
CA LYS A 74 -5.03 -7.06 0.03
C LYS A 74 -5.27 -7.55 1.47
N PHE A 75 -4.75 -6.82 2.46
CA PHE A 75 -4.98 -7.11 3.87
C PHE A 75 -6.46 -6.96 4.24
N GLU A 76 -7.14 -5.89 3.79
CA GLU A 76 -8.57 -5.68 4.02
C GLU A 76 -9.39 -6.79 3.38
N ASP A 77 -9.14 -7.14 2.12
CA ASP A 77 -9.84 -8.20 1.40
C ASP A 77 -9.68 -9.55 2.11
N VAL A 78 -8.45 -9.93 2.51
CA VAL A 78 -8.18 -11.19 3.21
C VAL A 78 -8.86 -11.23 4.58
N THR A 79 -8.84 -10.14 5.34
CA THR A 79 -9.47 -10.12 6.67
C THR A 79 -10.99 -10.18 6.57
N ALA A 80 -11.60 -9.51 5.58
CA ALA A 80 -13.03 -9.59 5.30
C ALA A 80 -13.44 -11.00 4.84
N TYR A 81 -12.65 -11.61 3.94
CA TYR A 81 -12.87 -12.98 3.50
C TYR A 81 -12.82 -13.99 4.65
N MET A 82 -11.77 -13.92 5.49
CA MET A 82 -11.64 -14.80 6.65
C MET A 82 -12.84 -14.68 7.60
N GLU A 83 -13.33 -13.46 7.80
CA GLU A 83 -14.52 -13.23 8.64
C GLU A 83 -15.75 -13.89 8.05
N GLN A 84 -16.02 -13.61 6.79
CA GLN A 84 -17.21 -14.09 6.12
C GLN A 84 -17.24 -15.61 6.00
N ILE A 85 -16.11 -16.22 5.59
CA ILE A 85 -16.05 -17.67 5.44
C ILE A 85 -16.22 -18.41 6.78
N LEU A 86 -15.63 -17.89 7.87
CA LEU A 86 -15.76 -18.46 9.20
C LEU A 86 -17.18 -18.31 9.73
N TYR A 87 -17.84 -17.16 9.59
CA TYR A 87 -19.22 -16.98 10.00
C TYR A 87 -20.20 -17.82 9.19
N SER A 88 -20.02 -17.89 7.87
CA SER A 88 -20.88 -18.71 7.03
C SER A 88 -20.69 -20.20 7.31
N PHE A 89 -19.44 -20.65 7.48
CA PHE A 89 -19.16 -22.03 7.83
C PHE A 89 -19.71 -22.39 9.23
N LYS A 90 -19.57 -21.52 10.23
CA LYS A 90 -20.15 -21.71 11.55
C LYS A 90 -21.66 -21.95 11.49
N ARG A 91 -22.35 -21.26 10.57
CA ARG A 91 -23.80 -21.35 10.40
C ARG A 91 -24.25 -22.54 9.55
N ARG A 92 -23.48 -22.87 8.51
CA ARG A 92 -23.89 -23.82 7.47
C ARG A 92 -23.18 -25.17 7.54
N GLY A 93 -21.97 -25.21 8.12
CA GLY A 93 -21.14 -26.42 8.25
C GLY A 93 -20.62 -26.97 6.92
N LYS A 94 -20.64 -26.19 5.83
CA LYS A 94 -20.22 -26.61 4.49
C LYS A 94 -19.32 -25.57 3.82
N ILE A 95 -18.12 -26.02 3.36
CA ILE A 95 -17.13 -25.16 2.71
C ILE A 95 -17.68 -24.52 1.43
N LEU A 96 -18.34 -25.30 0.59
CA LEU A 96 -18.90 -24.79 -0.66
C LEU A 96 -19.87 -23.62 -0.43
N ILE A 97 -20.81 -23.77 0.49
CA ILE A 97 -21.78 -22.73 0.81
C ILE A 97 -21.08 -21.51 1.44
N ALA A 98 -20.07 -21.75 2.29
CA ALA A 98 -19.30 -20.67 2.89
C ALA A 98 -18.50 -19.86 1.86
N LEU A 99 -17.98 -20.51 0.82
CA LEU A 99 -17.32 -19.85 -0.30
C LEU A 99 -18.31 -19.05 -1.17
N GLU A 100 -19.50 -19.59 -1.44
CA GLU A 100 -20.56 -18.89 -2.17
C GLU A 100 -20.99 -17.61 -1.43
N ASP A 101 -21.25 -17.72 -0.12
CA ASP A 101 -21.58 -16.56 0.73
C ASP A 101 -20.43 -15.54 0.79
N ALA A 102 -19.15 -16.00 0.84
CA ALA A 102 -18.00 -15.12 0.82
C ALA A 102 -17.83 -14.42 -0.53
N ARG A 103 -18.10 -15.11 -1.64
CA ARG A 103 -18.01 -14.56 -2.99
C ARG A 103 -18.91 -13.34 -3.18
N THR A 104 -20.13 -13.38 -2.64
CA THR A 104 -21.10 -12.27 -2.77
C THR A 104 -20.61 -10.98 -2.13
N LEU A 105 -19.77 -11.04 -1.08
CA LEU A 105 -19.20 -9.86 -0.42
C LEU A 105 -18.27 -9.04 -1.34
N PHE A 106 -17.62 -9.70 -2.30
CA PHE A 106 -16.62 -9.06 -3.19
C PHE A 106 -17.18 -8.70 -4.56
N PHE A 107 -18.50 -8.74 -4.72
CA PHE A 107 -19.17 -8.29 -5.94
C PHE A 107 -19.43 -6.77 -5.86
N ASP A 108 -18.80 -6.00 -6.71
CA ASP A 108 -18.97 -4.55 -6.80
C ASP A 108 -19.90 -4.22 -7.97
N GLU A 109 -21.18 -4.00 -7.68
CA GLU A 109 -22.22 -3.70 -8.69
C GLU A 109 -21.97 -2.37 -9.43
N GLU A 110 -21.33 -1.36 -8.75
CA GLU A 110 -21.15 -0.05 -9.35
C GLU A 110 -20.05 -0.02 -10.42
N LYS A 111 -19.09 -0.96 -10.36
CA LYS A 111 -17.92 -0.94 -11.24
C LYS A 111 -17.93 -1.97 -12.35
N GLU A 112 -18.92 -2.88 -12.40
CA GLU A 112 -18.90 -4.06 -13.28
C GLU A 112 -17.53 -4.80 -13.29
N LYS A 113 -16.69 -4.51 -12.29
CA LYS A 113 -15.38 -5.15 -12.11
C LYS A 113 -15.45 -6.11 -10.96
N GLN A 114 -15.31 -7.36 -11.29
CA GLN A 114 -15.04 -8.41 -10.33
C GLN A 114 -13.69 -8.10 -9.66
N GLY A 115 -13.65 -8.06 -8.33
CA GLY A 115 -12.38 -7.96 -7.61
C GLY A 115 -11.57 -9.26 -7.81
N ASP A 116 -10.26 -9.16 -7.81
CA ASP A 116 -9.38 -10.32 -8.00
C ASP A 116 -9.75 -11.48 -7.04
N LEU A 117 -10.14 -11.16 -5.80
CA LEU A 117 -10.59 -12.16 -4.81
C LEU A 117 -11.94 -12.80 -5.18
N HIS A 118 -12.87 -12.05 -5.77
CA HIS A 118 -14.12 -12.59 -6.29
C HIS A 118 -13.89 -13.65 -7.36
N GLU A 119 -12.93 -13.40 -8.27
CA GLU A 119 -12.57 -14.35 -9.31
C GLU A 119 -11.85 -15.58 -8.76
N ALA A 120 -10.93 -15.38 -7.78
CA ALA A 120 -10.22 -16.48 -7.13
C ALA A 120 -11.20 -17.41 -6.38
N ILE A 121 -12.16 -16.84 -5.63
CA ILE A 121 -13.21 -17.61 -4.96
C ILE A 121 -14.11 -18.32 -5.98
N GLY A 122 -14.46 -17.66 -7.09
CA GLY A 122 -15.24 -18.26 -8.16
C GLY A 122 -14.57 -19.48 -8.78
N ARG A 123 -13.27 -19.41 -9.06
CA ARG A 123 -12.47 -20.55 -9.57
C ARG A 123 -12.39 -21.68 -8.53
N ALA A 124 -12.27 -21.36 -7.24
CA ALA A 124 -12.27 -22.35 -6.18
C ALA A 124 -13.62 -23.09 -6.07
N ILE A 125 -14.75 -22.38 -6.17
CA ILE A 125 -16.10 -22.95 -6.21
C ILE A 125 -16.24 -23.87 -7.41
N GLU A 126 -15.88 -23.41 -8.61
CA GLU A 126 -15.93 -24.19 -9.84
C GLU A 126 -15.11 -25.49 -9.72
N HIS A 127 -13.91 -25.41 -9.12
CA HIS A 127 -13.06 -26.58 -8.89
C HIS A 127 -13.74 -27.62 -8.00
N ILE A 128 -14.40 -27.19 -6.92
CA ILE A 128 -15.16 -28.09 -6.04
C ILE A 128 -16.34 -28.71 -6.79
N GLN A 129 -17.09 -27.93 -7.58
CA GLN A 129 -18.27 -28.39 -8.31
C GLN A 129 -17.93 -29.36 -9.45
N THR A 130 -16.79 -29.20 -10.10
CA THR A 130 -16.36 -30.12 -11.16
C THR A 130 -15.93 -31.48 -10.64
N GLY A 131 -15.59 -31.58 -9.36
CA GLY A 131 -15.25 -32.85 -8.72
C GLY A 131 -13.95 -33.49 -9.21
N VAL A 132 -13.16 -32.78 -10.06
CA VAL A 132 -11.91 -33.29 -10.62
C VAL A 132 -10.74 -32.87 -9.74
N ALA A 133 -10.32 -33.75 -8.83
CA ALA A 133 -9.19 -33.53 -7.97
C ALA A 133 -8.20 -34.69 -8.02
N LYS A 134 -6.91 -34.39 -7.88
CA LYS A 134 -5.85 -35.40 -7.74
C LYS A 134 -5.65 -35.83 -6.28
N GLY A 135 -6.17 -35.04 -5.34
CA GLY A 135 -6.06 -35.24 -3.90
C GLY A 135 -7.32 -34.79 -3.17
N ASN A 136 -7.15 -34.03 -2.07
CA ASN A 136 -8.28 -33.44 -1.37
C ASN A 136 -8.81 -32.23 -2.16
N ILE A 137 -10.04 -32.31 -2.65
CA ILE A 137 -10.68 -31.28 -3.49
C ILE A 137 -10.73 -29.91 -2.82
N TYR A 138 -10.98 -29.86 -1.51
CA TYR A 138 -11.02 -28.61 -0.75
C TYR A 138 -9.63 -27.98 -0.61
N GLN A 139 -8.59 -28.81 -0.46
CA GLN A 139 -7.21 -28.31 -0.39
C GLN A 139 -6.78 -27.72 -1.73
N GLU A 140 -7.11 -28.37 -2.84
CA GLU A 140 -6.80 -27.86 -4.17
C GLU A 140 -7.59 -26.58 -4.46
N ALA A 141 -8.86 -26.49 -4.06
CA ALA A 141 -9.69 -25.31 -4.23
C ALA A 141 -9.16 -24.12 -3.40
N PHE A 142 -8.79 -24.33 -2.14
CA PHE A 142 -8.21 -23.28 -1.33
C PHE A 142 -6.83 -22.83 -1.80
N ALA A 143 -6.03 -23.73 -2.37
CA ALA A 143 -4.73 -23.39 -2.96
C ALA A 143 -4.87 -22.31 -4.07
N ILE A 144 -5.97 -22.28 -4.82
CA ILE A 144 -6.25 -21.25 -5.84
C ILE A 144 -6.33 -19.85 -5.18
N ILE A 145 -6.98 -19.75 -4.02
CA ILE A 145 -7.10 -18.48 -3.28
C ILE A 145 -5.77 -18.14 -2.61
N GLU A 146 -5.07 -19.13 -2.09
CA GLU A 146 -3.81 -18.99 -1.36
C GLU A 146 -2.64 -18.58 -2.26
N GLU A 147 -2.63 -18.96 -3.53
CA GLU A 147 -1.61 -18.55 -4.50
C GLU A 147 -1.54 -17.02 -4.62
N GLU A 148 -2.68 -16.35 -4.57
CA GLU A 148 -2.76 -14.91 -4.75
C GLU A 148 -2.81 -14.13 -3.43
N TYR A 149 -3.54 -14.65 -2.44
CA TYR A 149 -3.84 -13.96 -1.16
C TYR A 149 -3.19 -14.65 0.05
N GLY A 150 -2.36 -15.67 -0.15
CA GLY A 150 -1.84 -16.51 0.91
C GLY A 150 -1.09 -15.76 2.01
N CYS A 151 -1.49 -16.05 3.25
CA CYS A 151 -0.77 -15.67 4.45
C CYS A 151 -0.92 -16.78 5.51
N LYS A 152 0.01 -16.83 6.48
CA LYS A 152 0.04 -17.89 7.49
C LYS A 152 -1.29 -18.07 8.25
N ARG A 153 -2.06 -16.99 8.41
CA ARG A 153 -3.36 -17.06 9.10
C ARG A 153 -4.45 -17.62 8.22
N LEU A 154 -4.46 -17.23 6.95
CA LEU A 154 -5.40 -17.77 5.96
C LEU A 154 -5.22 -19.28 5.82
N TYR A 155 -3.98 -19.76 5.69
CA TYR A 155 -3.70 -21.22 5.64
C TYR A 155 -4.28 -21.95 6.85
N LYS A 156 -4.09 -21.41 8.06
CA LYS A 156 -4.66 -22.03 9.27
C LYS A 156 -6.18 -22.09 9.25
N VAL A 157 -6.83 -21.06 8.72
CA VAL A 157 -8.32 -21.04 8.58
C VAL A 157 -8.75 -22.11 7.60
N HIS A 158 -8.13 -22.18 6.43
CA HIS A 158 -8.46 -23.17 5.40
C HIS A 158 -8.22 -24.60 5.89
N ASP A 159 -7.05 -24.89 6.46
CA ASP A 159 -6.73 -26.19 7.03
C ASP A 159 -7.76 -26.62 8.08
N TYR A 160 -8.15 -25.69 8.95
CA TYR A 160 -9.15 -25.98 9.96
C TYR A 160 -10.52 -26.29 9.35
N LEU A 161 -10.99 -25.51 8.36
CA LEU A 161 -12.25 -25.76 7.68
C LEU A 161 -12.25 -27.12 6.96
N ILE A 162 -11.14 -27.47 6.30
CA ILE A 162 -10.97 -28.80 5.66
C ILE A 162 -11.06 -29.90 6.70
N GLN A 163 -10.36 -29.76 7.82
CA GLN A 163 -10.35 -30.76 8.87
C GLN A 163 -11.77 -31.00 9.43
N VAL A 164 -12.52 -29.94 9.69
CA VAL A 164 -13.90 -30.05 10.20
C VAL A 164 -14.84 -30.67 9.17
N GLU A 165 -14.77 -30.24 7.89
CA GLU A 165 -15.61 -30.79 6.82
C GLU A 165 -15.36 -32.29 6.60
N THR A 166 -14.08 -32.73 6.71
CA THR A 166 -13.70 -34.13 6.45
C THR A 166 -13.89 -35.04 7.65
N SER A 167 -13.61 -34.56 8.87
CA SER A 167 -13.63 -35.39 10.09
C SER A 167 -14.97 -35.37 10.80
N GLY A 168 -15.78 -34.35 10.55
CA GLY A 168 -16.99 -34.06 11.31
C GLY A 168 -16.67 -33.68 12.76
N GLY A 169 -17.38 -32.75 13.34
CA GLY A 169 -17.21 -32.37 14.74
C GLY A 169 -17.86 -31.04 15.06
N GLU A 170 -18.05 -30.77 16.35
CA GLU A 170 -18.45 -29.46 16.82
C GLU A 170 -17.27 -28.47 16.67
N CYS A 171 -17.45 -27.45 15.85
CA CYS A 171 -16.39 -26.51 15.48
C CYS A 171 -16.59 -25.10 16.07
N ASN A 172 -17.67 -24.86 16.80
CA ASN A 172 -18.08 -23.51 17.20
C ASN A 172 -17.02 -22.79 18.04
N GLU A 173 -16.45 -23.46 19.05
CA GLU A 173 -15.45 -22.86 19.94
C GLU A 173 -14.14 -22.52 19.19
N ALA A 174 -13.67 -23.40 18.36
CA ALA A 174 -12.45 -23.17 17.60
C ALA A 174 -12.62 -22.09 16.53
N ILE A 175 -13.81 -21.98 15.90
CA ILE A 175 -14.12 -20.87 15.00
C ILE A 175 -14.12 -19.54 15.76
N ASP A 176 -14.65 -19.49 16.98
CA ASP A 176 -14.63 -18.27 17.79
C ASP A 176 -13.20 -17.85 18.16
N ILE A 177 -12.32 -18.82 18.41
CA ILE A 177 -10.88 -18.57 18.61
C ILE A 177 -10.25 -17.98 17.33
N LEU A 178 -10.53 -18.55 16.15
CA LEU A 178 -10.00 -18.05 14.88
C LEU A 178 -10.52 -16.65 14.56
N LEU A 179 -11.81 -16.37 14.81
CA LEU A 179 -12.39 -15.03 14.67
C LEU A 179 -11.73 -14.03 15.62
N THR A 180 -11.45 -14.44 16.85
CA THR A 180 -10.76 -13.60 17.85
C THR A 180 -9.30 -13.33 17.42
N ASP A 181 -8.55 -14.35 16.96
CA ASP A 181 -7.18 -14.15 16.45
C ASP A 181 -7.16 -13.22 15.23
N ARG A 182 -8.12 -13.36 14.31
CA ARG A 182 -8.28 -12.45 13.18
C ARG A 182 -8.52 -11.00 13.65
N LYS A 183 -9.45 -10.80 14.59
CA LYS A 183 -9.75 -9.47 15.12
C LYS A 183 -8.54 -8.83 15.77
N LEU A 184 -7.81 -9.56 16.61
CA LEU A 184 -6.58 -9.09 17.26
C LEU A 184 -5.49 -8.76 16.22
N TRP A 185 -5.38 -9.56 15.16
CA TRP A 185 -4.45 -9.28 14.08
C TRP A 185 -4.81 -8.00 13.35
N MET A 186 -6.07 -7.81 13.02
CA MET A 186 -6.58 -6.60 12.38
C MET A 186 -6.33 -5.37 13.23
N GLU A 187 -6.66 -5.41 14.53
CA GLU A 187 -6.43 -4.30 15.45
C GLU A 187 -4.94 -3.92 15.55
N ARG A 188 -4.05 -4.92 15.66
CA ARG A 188 -2.59 -4.69 15.72
C ARG A 188 -2.06 -4.10 14.41
N THR A 189 -2.54 -4.60 13.27
CA THR A 189 -2.10 -4.11 11.96
C THR A 189 -2.55 -2.66 11.75
N TYR A 190 -3.81 -2.34 12.07
CA TYR A 190 -4.28 -0.94 11.99
C TYR A 190 -3.60 -0.01 12.99
N ALA A 191 -3.24 -0.49 14.18
CA ALA A 191 -2.45 0.28 15.13
C ALA A 191 -1.07 0.64 14.55
N LEU A 192 -0.38 -0.33 13.93
CA LEU A 192 0.91 -0.09 13.26
C LEU A 192 0.78 0.86 12.06
N LEU A 193 -0.25 0.70 11.23
CA LEU A 193 -0.50 1.61 10.10
C LEU A 193 -0.76 3.04 10.58
N ARG A 194 -1.53 3.20 11.66
CA ARG A 194 -1.79 4.51 12.30
C ARG A 194 -0.52 5.13 12.85
N GLU A 195 0.32 4.34 13.53
CA GLU A 195 1.60 4.80 14.05
C GLU A 195 2.53 5.24 12.91
N LYS A 196 2.64 4.45 11.84
CA LYS A 196 3.41 4.82 10.64
C LYS A 196 2.92 6.14 10.04
N LYS A 197 1.61 6.33 9.93
CA LYS A 197 1.01 7.59 9.45
C LYS A 197 1.33 8.77 10.36
N ASN A 198 1.26 8.56 11.68
CA ASN A 198 1.61 9.60 12.67
C ASN A 198 3.09 10.00 12.59
N ILE A 199 3.99 9.03 12.43
CA ILE A 199 5.42 9.29 12.24
C ILE A 199 5.64 10.11 10.97
N LYS A 200 5.01 9.71 9.85
CA LYS A 200 5.10 10.45 8.59
C LYS A 200 4.59 11.89 8.72
N THR A 201 3.50 12.11 9.44
CA THR A 201 2.99 13.45 9.73
C THR A 201 3.99 14.28 10.55
N LYS A 202 4.60 13.69 11.60
CA LYS A 202 5.62 14.37 12.42
C LYS A 202 6.85 14.74 11.58
N ILE A 203 7.32 13.84 10.71
CA ILE A 203 8.42 14.10 9.77
C ILE A 203 8.06 15.27 8.85
N THR A 204 6.85 15.27 8.26
CA THR A 204 6.40 16.35 7.36
C THR A 204 6.36 17.70 8.07
N ILE A 205 5.88 17.74 9.31
CA ILE A 205 5.87 18.96 10.14
C ILE A 205 7.31 19.41 10.43
N GLY A 206 8.21 18.49 10.81
CA GLY A 206 9.62 18.79 11.06
C GLY A 206 10.33 19.38 9.84
N ILE A 207 10.06 18.83 8.65
CA ILE A 207 10.56 19.36 7.38
C ILE A 207 10.02 20.78 7.15
N GLY A 208 8.74 21.04 7.40
CA GLY A 208 8.15 22.38 7.29
C GLY A 208 8.83 23.39 8.21
N PHE A 209 9.12 23.01 9.46
CA PHE A 209 9.90 23.86 10.38
C PHE A 209 11.33 24.08 9.92
N SER A 210 12.01 23.07 9.40
CA SER A 210 13.34 23.20 8.83
C SER A 210 13.38 24.24 7.71
N PHE A 211 12.42 24.20 6.79
CA PHE A 211 12.31 25.18 5.72
C PHE A 211 11.99 26.59 6.24
N LEU A 212 11.15 26.72 7.25
CA LEU A 212 10.84 28.00 7.87
C LEU A 212 12.09 28.63 8.51
N ILE A 213 12.89 27.84 9.23
CA ILE A 213 14.13 28.31 9.86
C ILE A 213 15.13 28.80 8.80
N ILE A 214 15.31 28.05 7.71
CA ILE A 214 16.20 28.44 6.61
C ILE A 214 15.72 29.75 5.99
N TYR A 215 14.43 29.88 5.74
CA TYR A 215 13.83 31.10 5.16
C TYR A 215 14.05 32.30 6.07
N LEU A 216 13.80 32.18 7.36
CA LEU A 216 14.04 33.24 8.33
C LEU A 216 15.52 33.62 8.43
N ALA A 217 16.42 32.61 8.40
CA ALA A 217 17.85 32.85 8.39
C ALA A 217 18.29 33.67 7.15
N VAL A 218 17.77 33.35 5.95
CA VAL A 218 18.03 34.11 4.71
C VAL A 218 17.50 35.54 4.79
N LEU A 219 16.34 35.76 5.42
CA LEU A 219 15.76 37.09 5.62
C LEU A 219 16.57 37.97 6.59
N MET A 220 17.16 37.36 7.63
CA MET A 220 17.93 38.07 8.65
C MET A 220 19.33 38.48 8.17
N ILE A 221 19.85 37.89 7.09
CA ILE A 221 21.14 38.25 6.54
C ILE A 221 21.00 39.53 5.71
N PRO A 222 21.68 40.65 6.11
CA PRO A 222 21.65 41.88 5.32
C PRO A 222 22.19 41.64 3.93
N ALA A 223 21.56 42.25 2.94
CA ALA A 223 21.96 42.12 1.52
C ALA A 223 23.40 42.55 1.25
N ASP A 224 23.90 43.50 2.04
CA ASP A 224 25.25 44.08 1.91
C ASP A 224 26.41 43.10 2.23
N PHE A 225 26.11 42.03 2.99
CA PHE A 225 27.16 41.07 3.35
C PHE A 225 27.46 40.03 2.26
N GLY A 226 26.64 39.91 1.21
CA GLY A 226 26.86 38.95 0.10
C GLY A 226 26.96 37.48 0.53
N ILE A 227 26.65 37.14 1.80
CA ILE A 227 26.83 35.80 2.37
C ILE A 227 25.95 34.78 1.63
N THR A 228 24.76 35.17 1.16
CA THR A 228 23.87 34.30 0.39
C THR A 228 24.46 33.86 -0.95
N ASP A 229 25.42 34.63 -1.48
CA ASP A 229 26.12 34.35 -2.74
C ASP A 229 27.38 33.53 -2.57
N LEU A 230 27.85 33.35 -1.32
CA LEU A 230 29.00 32.52 -1.04
C LEU A 230 28.74 31.06 -1.45
N PHE A 231 29.74 30.46 -2.08
CA PHE A 231 29.71 29.08 -2.53
C PHE A 231 29.30 28.10 -1.43
N ILE A 232 29.84 28.28 -0.23
CA ILE A 232 29.57 27.45 0.94
C ILE A 232 28.09 27.55 1.36
N SER A 233 27.53 28.78 1.42
CA SER A 233 26.14 29.02 1.78
C SER A 233 25.19 28.32 0.79
N GLN A 234 25.46 28.39 -0.50
CA GLN A 234 24.69 27.74 -1.55
C GLN A 234 24.72 26.21 -1.44
N ILE A 235 25.90 25.62 -1.14
CA ILE A 235 26.05 24.17 -0.95
C ILE A 235 25.25 23.70 0.28
N VAL A 236 25.40 24.42 1.40
CA VAL A 236 24.70 24.07 2.65
C VAL A 236 23.19 24.13 2.46
N THR A 237 22.66 25.21 1.92
CA THR A 237 21.21 25.38 1.66
C THR A 237 20.69 24.29 0.73
N THR A 238 21.40 24.02 -0.37
CA THR A 238 21.04 22.96 -1.32
C THR A 238 21.08 21.58 -0.67
N GLY A 239 22.13 21.31 0.11
CA GLY A 239 22.27 20.05 0.85
C GLY A 239 21.13 19.81 1.83
N VAL A 240 20.71 20.84 2.59
CA VAL A 240 19.57 20.74 3.51
C VAL A 240 18.26 20.50 2.75
N ILE A 241 18.04 21.17 1.62
CA ILE A 241 16.86 20.93 0.77
C ILE A 241 16.86 19.48 0.28
N MET A 242 17.96 18.99 -0.24
CA MET A 242 18.10 17.62 -0.73
C MET A 242 17.87 16.59 0.40
N CYS A 243 18.47 16.80 1.57
CA CYS A 243 18.25 15.93 2.73
C CYS A 243 16.78 15.90 3.16
N ASN A 244 16.12 17.03 3.24
CA ASN A 244 14.69 17.10 3.59
C ASN A 244 13.82 16.37 2.56
N ILE A 245 14.10 16.49 1.27
CA ILE A 245 13.42 15.77 0.21
C ILE A 245 13.64 14.25 0.38
N LEU A 246 14.88 13.82 0.61
CA LEU A 246 15.20 12.40 0.85
C LEU A 246 14.48 11.84 2.08
N ILE A 247 14.48 12.56 3.20
CA ILE A 247 13.80 12.14 4.42
C ILE A 247 12.28 12.00 4.16
N TRP A 248 11.69 12.93 3.42
CA TRP A 248 10.26 12.86 3.08
C TRP A 248 9.92 11.68 2.16
N PHE A 249 10.82 11.33 1.24
CA PHE A 249 10.62 10.21 0.33
C PHE A 249 10.87 8.84 0.99
N LEU A 250 11.76 8.75 1.96
CA LEU A 250 12.12 7.50 2.63
C LEU A 250 11.30 7.21 3.90
N GLY A 251 10.71 8.23 4.52
CA GLY A 251 9.84 8.11 5.71
C GLY A 251 8.37 7.99 5.34
#